data_ef7c63c86d10a22a53e1561fcbe69f52
#
_entry.id   ef7c63c86d10a22a53e1561fcbe69f52
#
_cell.length_a   1.000
_cell.length_b   1.000
_cell.length_c   1.000
_cell.angle_alpha   90.00
_cell.angle_beta   90.00
_cell.angle_gamma   90.00
#
_symmetry.space_group_name_H-M   'P 1'
#
loop_
_entity.id
_entity.type
_entity.pdbx_description
1 polymer ?
#
loop_
_entity_poly.entity_id
_entity_poly.type
_entity_poly.pdbx_seq_one_letter_code
_entity_poly.pdbx_strand_id
1 'polypeptide(L)'
;LNSKISDYMKQNKSKEEASILARQGFVSAVGRALEKIIELLLKDFCIKNNVKMTNDKILRAKRINGELDKVKRALLVHFGEYSVLPDIILYQTNKDNVKILAILSVKNSFRERFTETPYWKLKLLQSPITSHIKVFMITPDNDDEISFKNKPKKALSWSMN
;
A
#
# COMPACT_ATOMS: atom_id res chain seq x y z
N LEU A 1 -2.49 24.22 -0.71
CA LEU A 1 -3.79 23.90 -0.08
C LEU A 1 -4.81 25.00 -0.37
N ASN A 2 -4.45 26.27 -0.11
CA ASN A 2 -5.36 27.42 -0.27
C ASN A 2 -5.88 27.58 -1.71
N SER A 3 -5.06 27.35 -2.72
CA SER A 3 -5.48 27.36 -4.13
C SER A 3 -6.59 26.36 -4.42
N LYS A 4 -6.47 25.12 -3.92
CA LYS A 4 -7.52 24.09 -4.10
C LYS A 4 -8.80 24.38 -3.34
N ILE A 5 -8.72 25.01 -2.18
CA ILE A 5 -9.91 25.46 -1.43
C ILE A 5 -10.68 26.48 -2.28
N SER A 6 -9.98 27.48 -2.85
CA SER A 6 -10.57 28.45 -3.76
C SER A 6 -11.25 27.80 -4.97
N ASP A 7 -10.62 26.77 -5.56
CA ASP A 7 -11.18 26.06 -6.72
C ASP A 7 -12.47 25.29 -6.37
N TYR A 8 -12.53 24.67 -5.19
CA TYR A 8 -13.74 23.99 -4.72
C TYR A 8 -14.86 24.99 -4.35
N MET A 9 -14.51 26.15 -3.80
CA MET A 9 -15.50 27.20 -3.52
C MET A 9 -16.14 27.74 -4.83
N LYS A 10 -15.38 27.84 -5.92
CA LYS A 10 -15.92 28.17 -7.25
C LYS A 10 -16.91 27.14 -7.79
N GLN A 11 -16.91 25.91 -7.25
CA GLN A 11 -17.85 24.82 -7.57
C GLN A 11 -19.06 24.80 -6.63
N ASN A 12 -19.42 25.93 -6.02
CA ASN A 12 -20.56 26.10 -5.08
C ASN A 12 -20.47 25.23 -3.80
N LYS A 13 -19.27 24.89 -3.35
CA LYS A 13 -19.08 24.19 -2.08
C LYS A 13 -18.88 25.17 -0.95
N SER A 14 -19.39 24.85 0.25
CA SER A 14 -19.11 25.64 1.44
C SER A 14 -17.61 25.70 1.75
N LYS A 15 -17.16 26.70 2.49
CA LYS A 15 -15.73 26.81 2.88
C LYS A 15 -15.27 25.60 3.68
N GLU A 16 -16.12 25.03 4.52
CA GLU A 16 -15.82 23.84 5.32
C GLU A 16 -15.67 22.61 4.43
N GLU A 17 -16.62 22.34 3.54
CA GLU A 17 -16.55 21.25 2.57
C GLU A 17 -15.33 21.37 1.65
N ALA A 18 -15.05 22.56 1.15
CA ALA A 18 -13.89 22.85 0.32
C ALA A 18 -12.57 22.57 1.06
N SER A 19 -12.50 22.93 2.35
CA SER A 19 -11.35 22.68 3.21
C SER A 19 -11.12 21.17 3.43
N ILE A 20 -12.19 20.42 3.74
CA ILE A 20 -12.13 18.96 3.92
C ILE A 20 -11.65 18.27 2.63
N LEU A 21 -12.24 18.61 1.49
CA LEU A 21 -11.88 18.03 0.20
C LEU A 21 -10.44 18.37 -0.21
N ALA A 22 -10.00 19.59 0.01
CA ALA A 22 -8.62 19.99 -0.27
C ALA A 22 -7.63 19.24 0.61
N ARG A 23 -7.94 19.04 1.89
CA ARG A 23 -7.11 18.27 2.83
C ARG A 23 -7.04 16.80 2.42
N GLN A 24 -8.18 16.17 2.11
CA GLN A 24 -8.22 14.78 1.63
C GLN A 24 -7.42 14.59 0.33
N GLY A 25 -7.57 15.52 -0.61
CA GLY A 25 -6.81 15.52 -1.86
C GLY A 25 -5.31 15.68 -1.63
N PHE A 26 -4.90 16.49 -0.67
CA PHE A 26 -3.50 16.66 -0.29
C PHE A 26 -2.93 15.37 0.33
N VAL A 27 -3.60 14.79 1.33
CA VAL A 27 -3.19 13.53 1.96
C VAL A 27 -3.06 12.41 0.93
N SER A 28 -4.02 12.30 0.01
CA SER A 28 -3.97 11.32 -1.07
C SER A 28 -2.80 11.56 -2.04
N ALA A 29 -2.45 12.82 -2.32
CA ALA A 29 -1.31 13.15 -3.18
C ALA A 29 0.01 12.79 -2.51
N VAL A 30 0.17 13.06 -1.22
CA VAL A 30 1.35 12.69 -0.44
C VAL A 30 1.52 11.16 -0.40
N GLY A 31 0.42 10.42 -0.17
CA GLY A 31 0.45 8.95 -0.20
C GLY A 31 0.96 8.41 -1.53
N ARG A 32 0.40 8.88 -2.65
CA ARG A 32 0.87 8.48 -4.00
C ARG A 32 2.31 8.87 -4.28
N ALA A 33 2.77 10.01 -3.76
CA ALA A 33 4.17 10.42 -3.91
C ALA A 33 5.10 9.47 -3.15
N LEU A 34 4.74 9.07 -1.93
CA LEU A 34 5.49 8.12 -1.13
C LEU A 34 5.56 6.74 -1.81
N GLU A 35 4.42 6.21 -2.28
CA GLU A 35 4.38 4.97 -3.06
C GLU A 35 5.36 5.04 -4.26
N LYS A 36 5.34 6.17 -4.99
CA LYS A 36 6.22 6.36 -6.14
C LYS A 36 7.70 6.41 -5.76
N ILE A 37 8.03 7.03 -4.64
CA ILE A 37 9.41 7.05 -4.11
C ILE A 37 9.86 5.63 -3.79
N ILE A 38 9.02 4.83 -3.12
CA ILE A 38 9.32 3.44 -2.78
C ILE A 38 9.50 2.59 -4.06
N GLU A 39 8.64 2.76 -5.06
CA GLU A 39 8.81 2.10 -6.36
C GLU A 39 10.17 2.41 -6.99
N LEU A 40 10.58 3.67 -6.97
CA LEU A 40 11.87 4.11 -7.52
C LEU A 40 13.06 3.52 -6.75
N LEU A 41 13.00 3.53 -5.41
CA LEU A 41 14.06 2.96 -4.57
C LEU A 41 14.21 1.44 -4.77
N LEU A 42 13.13 0.73 -5.03
CA LEU A 42 13.15 -0.71 -5.24
C LEU A 42 13.50 -1.12 -6.68
N LYS A 43 13.48 -0.18 -7.62
CA LYS A 43 13.62 -0.48 -9.06
C LYS A 43 14.90 -1.25 -9.38
N ASP A 44 16.05 -0.77 -8.92
CA ASP A 44 17.34 -1.39 -9.25
C ASP A 44 17.48 -2.77 -8.58
N PHE A 45 17.01 -2.89 -7.33
CA PHE A 45 16.93 -4.17 -6.65
C PHE A 45 16.07 -5.18 -7.41
N CYS A 46 14.91 -4.74 -7.87
CA CYS A 46 13.98 -5.58 -8.63
C CYS A 46 14.62 -6.07 -9.94
N ILE A 47 15.25 -5.18 -10.69
CA ILE A 47 15.93 -5.53 -11.95
C ILE A 47 17.06 -6.54 -11.67
N LYS A 48 17.92 -6.27 -10.69
CA LYS A 48 19.06 -7.14 -10.35
C LYS A 48 18.64 -8.54 -9.93
N ASN A 49 17.49 -8.70 -9.29
CA ASN A 49 17.01 -9.97 -8.74
C ASN A 49 15.91 -10.62 -9.59
N ASN A 50 15.65 -10.13 -10.81
CA ASN A 50 14.57 -10.61 -11.68
C ASN A 50 13.21 -10.61 -10.97
N VAL A 51 12.94 -9.57 -10.20
CA VAL A 51 11.68 -9.33 -9.51
C VAL A 51 10.89 -8.29 -10.29
N LYS A 52 9.63 -8.55 -10.51
CA LYS A 52 8.68 -7.61 -11.11
C LYS A 52 7.89 -6.92 -10.02
N MET A 53 7.43 -5.72 -10.32
CA MET A 53 6.67 -4.90 -9.39
C MET A 53 5.39 -4.41 -10.08
N THR A 54 4.28 -4.45 -9.32
CA THR A 54 3.00 -3.86 -9.73
C THR A 54 2.32 -3.22 -8.52
N ASN A 55 1.21 -2.52 -8.75
CA ASN A 55 0.46 -1.85 -7.70
C ASN A 55 -1.07 -2.01 -7.91
N ASP A 56 -1.85 -1.58 -6.92
CA ASP A 56 -3.31 -1.69 -6.94
C ASP A 56 -3.93 -0.96 -8.13
N LYS A 57 -3.40 0.20 -8.49
CA LYS A 57 -3.89 1.01 -9.62
C LYS A 57 -3.77 0.27 -10.95
N ILE A 58 -2.64 -0.40 -11.18
CA ILE A 58 -2.42 -1.21 -12.38
C ILE A 58 -3.36 -2.41 -12.38
N LEU A 59 -3.49 -3.11 -11.26
CA LEU A 59 -4.35 -4.29 -11.15
C LEU A 59 -5.85 -3.98 -11.22
N ARG A 60 -6.26 -2.74 -10.94
CA ARG A 60 -7.65 -2.27 -11.09
C ARG A 60 -7.97 -1.76 -12.49
N ALA A 61 -6.99 -1.66 -13.38
CA ALA A 61 -7.24 -1.23 -14.75
C ALA A 61 -8.23 -2.17 -15.45
N LYS A 62 -9.07 -1.61 -16.34
CA LYS A 62 -10.09 -2.37 -17.08
C LYS A 62 -9.48 -3.47 -17.96
N ARG A 63 -8.26 -3.27 -18.45
CA ARG A 63 -7.52 -4.24 -19.26
C ARG A 63 -6.14 -4.43 -18.64
N ILE A 64 -5.86 -5.64 -18.18
CA ILE A 64 -4.55 -6.08 -17.70
C ILE A 64 -4.11 -7.28 -18.53
N ASN A 65 -2.80 -7.47 -18.66
CA ASN A 65 -2.27 -8.64 -19.36
C ASN A 65 -2.48 -9.92 -18.50
N GLY A 66 -2.33 -11.10 -19.14
CA GLY A 66 -2.57 -12.38 -18.48
C GLY A 66 -1.66 -12.64 -17.27
N GLU A 67 -0.44 -12.08 -17.24
CA GLU A 67 0.47 -12.16 -16.11
C GLU A 67 -0.07 -11.39 -14.90
N LEU A 68 -0.49 -10.14 -15.11
CA LEU A 68 -1.07 -9.31 -14.06
C LEU A 68 -2.43 -9.84 -13.57
N ASP A 69 -3.21 -10.47 -14.46
CA ASP A 69 -4.45 -11.13 -14.08
C ASP A 69 -4.18 -12.31 -13.13
N LYS A 70 -3.12 -13.10 -13.38
CA LYS A 70 -2.70 -14.16 -12.45
C LYS A 70 -2.28 -13.60 -11.08
N VAL A 71 -1.53 -12.49 -11.05
CA VAL A 71 -1.17 -11.80 -9.79
C VAL A 71 -2.43 -11.36 -9.04
N LYS A 72 -3.37 -10.73 -9.75
CA LYS A 72 -4.63 -10.27 -9.18
C LYS A 72 -5.44 -11.41 -8.60
N ARG A 73 -5.63 -12.50 -9.34
CA ARG A 73 -6.40 -13.68 -8.90
C ARG A 73 -5.77 -14.35 -7.69
N ALA A 74 -4.44 -14.46 -7.65
CA ALA A 74 -3.75 -15.04 -6.50
C ALA A 74 -4.01 -14.28 -5.20
N LEU A 75 -4.20 -12.97 -5.26
CA LEU A 75 -4.55 -12.14 -4.10
C LEU A 75 -6.06 -12.16 -3.80
N LEU A 76 -6.92 -12.10 -4.82
CA LEU A 76 -8.38 -12.06 -4.64
C LEU A 76 -8.95 -13.33 -3.99
N VAL A 77 -8.43 -14.50 -4.33
CA VAL A 77 -8.86 -15.79 -3.77
C VAL A 77 -8.77 -15.81 -2.24
N HIS A 78 -7.87 -15.01 -1.66
CA HIS A 78 -7.62 -15.01 -0.22
C HIS A 78 -8.32 -13.90 0.55
N PHE A 79 -8.84 -12.87 -0.13
CA PHE A 79 -9.48 -11.72 0.51
C PHE A 79 -10.99 -11.63 0.25
N GLY A 80 -11.57 -12.65 -0.38
CA GLY A 80 -13.01 -12.73 -0.66
C GLY A 80 -13.51 -11.58 -1.54
N GLU A 81 -14.74 -11.14 -1.29
CA GLU A 81 -15.41 -10.09 -2.08
C GLU A 81 -14.79 -8.69 -1.95
N TYR A 82 -13.92 -8.48 -0.97
CA TYR A 82 -13.27 -7.19 -0.76
C TYR A 82 -12.06 -7.05 -1.69
N SER A 83 -12.22 -6.23 -2.71
CA SER A 83 -11.16 -5.86 -3.66
C SER A 83 -10.12 -4.90 -3.07
N VAL A 84 -9.66 -5.16 -1.86
CA VAL A 84 -8.53 -4.41 -1.29
C VAL A 84 -7.25 -5.03 -1.81
N LEU A 85 -6.53 -4.30 -2.63
CA LEU A 85 -5.22 -4.70 -3.15
C LEU A 85 -4.14 -3.95 -2.36
N PRO A 86 -2.97 -4.58 -2.13
CA PRO A 86 -1.82 -3.92 -1.51
C PRO A 86 -1.31 -2.77 -2.37
N ASP A 87 -0.69 -1.77 -1.73
CA ASP A 87 -0.17 -0.60 -2.41
C ASP A 87 0.91 -0.98 -3.44
N ILE A 88 1.84 -1.90 -3.08
CA ILE A 88 2.87 -2.43 -3.98
C ILE A 88 2.97 -3.94 -3.82
N ILE A 89 3.16 -4.65 -4.93
CA ILE A 89 3.28 -6.10 -4.99
C ILE A 89 4.57 -6.47 -5.72
N LEU A 90 5.40 -7.29 -5.08
CA LEU A 90 6.62 -7.85 -5.66
C LEU A 90 6.39 -9.31 -6.04
N TYR A 91 6.71 -9.67 -7.27
CA TYR A 91 6.48 -11.02 -7.78
C TYR A 91 7.55 -11.44 -8.80
N GLN A 92 7.65 -12.72 -9.03
CA GLN A 92 8.45 -13.32 -10.10
C GLN A 92 7.57 -14.14 -11.02
N THR A 93 8.03 -14.27 -12.26
CA THR A 93 7.42 -15.17 -13.24
C THR A 93 8.36 -16.31 -13.56
N ASN A 94 7.85 -17.53 -13.58
CA ASN A 94 8.57 -18.70 -14.05
C ASN A 94 7.68 -19.40 -15.08
N LYS A 95 8.06 -19.31 -16.37
CA LYS A 95 7.24 -19.74 -17.50
C LYS A 95 5.85 -19.08 -17.40
N ASP A 96 4.82 -19.90 -17.24
CA ASP A 96 3.42 -19.44 -17.13
C ASP A 96 2.93 -19.19 -15.70
N ASN A 97 3.77 -19.40 -14.70
CA ASN A 97 3.40 -19.26 -13.30
C ASN A 97 3.88 -17.94 -12.71
N VAL A 98 3.07 -17.40 -11.82
CA VAL A 98 3.39 -16.20 -11.04
C VAL A 98 3.59 -16.60 -9.58
N LYS A 99 4.69 -16.15 -9.00
CA LYS A 99 4.97 -16.31 -7.56
C LYS A 99 5.04 -14.94 -6.92
N ILE A 100 4.10 -14.63 -6.04
CA ILE A 100 4.13 -13.41 -5.25
C ILE A 100 5.15 -13.60 -4.13
N LEU A 101 6.09 -12.68 -4.02
CA LEU A 101 7.17 -12.72 -3.02
C LEU A 101 6.81 -11.90 -1.79
N ALA A 102 6.33 -10.68 -2.03
CA ALA A 102 6.01 -9.75 -0.97
C ALA A 102 4.88 -8.79 -1.38
N ILE A 103 4.19 -8.29 -0.38
CA ILE A 103 3.29 -7.14 -0.49
C ILE A 103 3.76 -6.05 0.46
N LEU A 104 3.67 -4.80 0.00
CA LEU A 104 4.07 -3.64 0.76
C LEU A 104 2.85 -2.75 0.96
N SER A 105 2.57 -2.41 2.20
CA SER A 105 1.58 -1.41 2.58
C SER A 105 2.30 -0.11 2.88
N VAL A 106 2.02 0.93 2.11
CA VAL A 106 2.69 2.23 2.21
C VAL A 106 1.74 3.22 2.88
N LYS A 107 2.13 3.76 4.02
CA LYS A 107 1.28 4.65 4.83
C LYS A 107 2.04 5.93 5.17
N ASN A 108 1.33 7.06 5.21
CA ASN A 108 1.93 8.38 5.52
C ASN A 108 2.22 8.56 7.01
N SER A 109 1.56 7.83 7.88
CA SER A 109 1.82 7.80 9.32
C SER A 109 1.55 6.41 9.88
N PHE A 110 2.22 6.08 10.99
CA PHE A 110 2.05 4.80 11.66
C PHE A 110 0.67 4.66 12.32
N ARG A 111 0.12 5.73 12.86
CA ARG A 111 -1.17 5.73 13.58
C ARG A 111 -2.35 5.32 12.72
N GLU A 112 -2.30 5.68 11.43
CA GLU A 112 -3.39 5.38 10.53
C GLU A 112 -3.22 3.96 9.97
N ARG A 113 -4.08 3.03 10.39
CA ARG A 113 -4.20 1.69 9.78
C ARG A 113 -3.01 0.75 9.98
N PHE A 114 -2.24 0.90 11.08
CA PHE A 114 -1.18 -0.08 11.37
C PHE A 114 -1.73 -1.52 11.49
N THR A 115 -2.98 -1.69 11.87
CA THR A 115 -3.66 -2.99 11.96
C THR A 115 -3.92 -3.64 10.60
N GLU A 116 -3.89 -2.89 9.52
CA GLU A 116 -4.11 -3.40 8.17
C GLU A 116 -2.99 -4.37 7.74
N THR A 117 -1.75 -4.07 8.07
CA THR A 117 -0.59 -4.92 7.70
C THR A 117 -0.58 -6.27 8.42
N PRO A 118 -0.75 -6.37 9.74
CA PRO A 118 -0.96 -7.64 10.44
C PRO A 118 -2.16 -8.42 9.92
N TYR A 119 -3.28 -7.74 9.62
CA TYR A 119 -4.45 -8.39 9.04
C TYR A 119 -4.13 -9.07 7.71
N TRP A 120 -3.40 -8.38 6.80
CA TRP A 120 -2.92 -8.97 5.56
C TRP A 120 -2.09 -10.23 5.82
N LYS A 121 -1.15 -10.17 6.76
CA LYS A 121 -0.30 -11.33 7.08
C LYS A 121 -1.13 -12.50 7.62
N LEU A 122 -2.05 -12.26 8.53
CA LEU A 122 -2.93 -13.29 9.07
C LEU A 122 -3.78 -13.95 7.97
N LYS A 123 -4.32 -13.16 7.04
CA LYS A 123 -5.07 -13.69 5.90
C LYS A 123 -4.22 -14.56 4.99
N LEU A 124 -3.03 -14.11 4.64
CA LEU A 124 -2.12 -14.88 3.79
C LEU A 124 -1.65 -16.19 4.46
N LEU A 125 -1.55 -16.22 5.77
CA LEU A 125 -1.20 -17.44 6.52
C LEU A 125 -2.30 -18.50 6.52
N GLN A 126 -3.55 -18.13 6.23
CA GLN A 126 -4.68 -19.09 6.19
C GLN A 126 -4.61 -20.07 5.01
N SER A 127 -3.76 -19.81 4.02
CA SER A 127 -3.57 -20.70 2.88
C SER A 127 -2.11 -21.09 2.69
N PRO A 128 -1.81 -22.38 2.49
CA PRO A 128 -0.46 -22.85 2.18
C PRO A 128 0.13 -22.19 0.92
N ILE A 129 -0.73 -21.80 -0.03
CA ILE A 129 -0.31 -21.19 -1.30
C ILE A 129 0.26 -19.78 -1.08
N THR A 130 -0.22 -19.06 -0.07
CA THR A 130 0.17 -17.66 0.18
C THR A 130 0.93 -17.44 1.49
N SER A 131 1.02 -18.46 2.33
CA SER A 131 1.71 -18.36 3.64
C SER A 131 3.17 -17.88 3.51
N HIS A 132 3.82 -18.18 2.39
CA HIS A 132 5.18 -17.77 2.08
C HIS A 132 5.33 -16.27 1.76
N ILE A 133 4.22 -15.56 1.43
CA ILE A 133 4.25 -14.16 1.05
C ILE A 133 4.67 -13.30 2.23
N LYS A 134 5.70 -12.49 2.03
CA LYS A 134 6.14 -11.52 3.03
C LYS A 134 5.23 -10.28 3.00
N VAL A 135 4.96 -9.72 4.16
CA VAL A 135 4.16 -8.51 4.31
C VAL A 135 4.99 -7.46 5.03
N PHE A 136 5.10 -6.29 4.42
CA PHE A 136 5.85 -5.17 4.98
C PHE A 136 4.95 -3.93 5.05
N MET A 137 5.10 -3.19 6.13
CA MET A 137 4.59 -1.84 6.25
C MET A 137 5.76 -0.87 6.04
N ILE A 138 5.56 0.12 5.18
CA ILE A 138 6.51 1.20 4.94
C ILE A 138 5.83 2.50 5.31
N THR A 139 6.43 3.21 6.25
CA THR A 139 5.91 4.48 6.73
C THR A 139 7.07 5.38 7.18
N PRO A 140 7.00 6.70 6.94
CA PRO A 140 7.90 7.63 7.61
C PRO A 140 7.54 7.69 9.10
N ASP A 141 8.55 7.73 9.96
CA ASP A 141 8.38 7.85 11.41
C ASP A 141 8.30 9.32 11.84
N ASN A 142 7.32 10.04 11.29
CA ASN A 142 7.15 11.48 11.51
C ASN A 142 6.69 11.82 12.93
N ASP A 143 6.14 10.87 13.64
CA ASP A 143 5.56 10.98 14.98
C ASP A 143 6.39 10.26 16.04
N ASP A 144 7.61 9.80 15.71
CA ASP A 144 8.55 9.08 16.59
C ASP A 144 7.91 7.88 17.31
N GLU A 145 6.91 7.26 16.68
CA GLU A 145 6.19 6.11 17.26
C GLU A 145 6.95 4.79 17.11
N ILE A 146 7.84 4.70 16.11
CA ILE A 146 8.66 3.52 15.79
C ILE A 146 10.09 3.71 16.31
N SER A 147 10.55 4.96 16.45
CA SER A 147 11.90 5.30 16.88
C SER A 147 12.16 4.81 18.30
N PHE A 148 13.26 4.04 18.46
CA PHE A 148 13.73 3.59 19.78
C PHE A 148 14.28 4.71 20.69
N LYS A 149 14.35 5.94 20.22
CA LYS A 149 14.80 7.09 21.02
C LYS A 149 13.80 7.52 22.06
N ASN A 150 12.53 7.33 21.81
CA ASN A 150 11.45 7.59 22.75
C ASN A 150 10.78 6.25 23.10
N LYS A 151 10.49 6.00 24.38
CA LYS A 151 9.78 4.78 24.80
C LYS A 151 8.49 4.67 24.01
N PRO A 152 8.27 3.59 23.23
CA PRO A 152 7.06 3.44 22.45
C PRO A 152 5.85 3.50 23.36
N LYS A 153 4.84 4.25 23.00
CA LYS A 153 3.56 4.28 23.72
C LYS A 153 3.00 2.88 23.71
N LYS A 154 2.73 2.35 24.89
CA LYS A 154 2.52 0.94 25.28
C LYS A 154 1.71 0.03 24.35
N ALA A 155 0.92 0.54 23.43
CA ALA A 155 0.04 -0.28 22.60
C ALA A 155 0.64 -0.73 21.24
N LEU A 156 1.71 -0.11 20.77
CA LEU A 156 2.19 -0.29 19.40
C LEU A 156 3.42 -1.18 19.26
N SER A 157 4.14 -1.45 20.36
CA SER A 157 5.38 -2.24 20.36
C SER A 157 5.19 -3.75 20.17
N TRP A 158 3.98 -4.28 20.28
CA TRP A 158 3.71 -5.71 20.30
C TRP A 158 3.32 -6.34 18.97
N SER A 159 3.11 -5.53 17.93
CA SER A 159 2.61 -6.02 16.64
C SER A 159 3.70 -6.38 15.61
N MET A 160 4.97 -6.21 15.93
CA MET A 160 6.07 -6.34 14.95
C MET A 160 7.08 -7.46 15.23
N ASN A 161 6.85 -8.33 16.21
CA ASN A 161 7.68 -9.53 16.45
C ASN A 161 7.09 -10.77 15.78
#